data_431cb354b05a947ad8891487757fba3e
#
_entry.id   431cb354b05a947ad8891487757fba3e
#
_cell.length_a   1.000
_cell.length_b   1.000
_cell.length_c   1.000
_cell.angle_alpha   90.00
_cell.angle_beta   90.00
_cell.angle_gamma   90.00
#
_symmetry.space_group_name_H-M   'P 1'
#
loop_
_entity.id
_entity.type
_entity.pdbx_description
1 polymer ?
#
loop_
_entity_poly.entity_id
_entity_poly.type
_entity_poly.pdbx_seq_one_letter_code
_entity_poly.pdbx_strand_id
1 'polypeptide(L)'
;MWSQIQRKLYDLIDPNLKLQVHCAVYPGGGRTCLNGIPHFWVKLGGEVIFDCLHDYMFMWQDKNFDIGNLPLEDDIAWCCGIVIRYFQAPVDCLMTLHDRFGLTDILLAADRRIGKRRWPEIFATRSEAAQKVLVARGYVPPAENEAKLEAEIRDVLDTFAASNAALKSL
;
A
#
# COMPACT_ATOMS: atom_id res chain seq x y z
N MET A 1 -18.76 -8.61 -12.67
CA MET A 1 -17.83 -9.31 -11.75
C MET A 1 -16.97 -8.34 -10.93
N TRP A 2 -16.19 -7.41 -11.55
CA TRP A 2 -15.33 -6.47 -10.81
C TRP A 2 -16.08 -5.62 -9.77
N SER A 3 -17.21 -5.02 -10.12
CA SER A 3 -18.00 -4.19 -9.19
C SER A 3 -18.45 -4.91 -7.90
N GLN A 4 -18.65 -6.23 -7.95
CA GLN A 4 -18.97 -7.03 -6.77
C GLN A 4 -17.73 -7.25 -5.90
N ILE A 5 -16.58 -7.54 -6.54
CA ILE A 5 -15.29 -7.68 -5.86
C ILE A 5 -14.92 -6.35 -5.20
N GLN A 6 -15.03 -5.25 -5.93
CA GLN A 6 -14.74 -3.91 -5.45
C GLN A 6 -15.59 -3.52 -4.23
N ARG A 7 -16.89 -3.84 -4.24
CA ARG A 7 -17.76 -3.59 -3.08
C ARG A 7 -17.27 -4.34 -1.85
N LYS A 8 -17.00 -5.64 -1.98
CA LYS A 8 -16.46 -6.45 -0.89
C LYS A 8 -15.12 -5.93 -0.38
N LEU A 9 -14.29 -5.43 -1.30
CA LEU A 9 -13.00 -4.84 -0.94
C LEU A 9 -13.18 -3.60 -0.07
N TYR A 10 -14.08 -2.69 -0.45
CA TYR A 10 -14.35 -1.49 0.34
C TYR A 10 -14.99 -1.80 1.70
N ASP A 11 -15.68 -2.94 1.84
CA ASP A 11 -16.14 -3.41 3.16
C ASP A 11 -14.98 -3.79 4.10
N LEU A 12 -13.81 -4.11 3.57
CA LEU A 12 -12.62 -4.46 4.36
C LEU A 12 -11.68 -3.26 4.60
N ILE A 13 -11.63 -2.32 3.68
CA ILE A 13 -10.77 -1.14 3.78
C ILE A 13 -11.23 -0.25 4.95
N ASP A 14 -10.25 0.32 5.66
CA ASP A 14 -10.52 1.31 6.69
C ASP A 14 -11.29 2.50 6.07
N PRO A 15 -12.48 2.83 6.58
CA PRO A 15 -13.34 3.85 5.98
C PRO A 15 -12.76 5.27 6.00
N ASN A 16 -11.75 5.52 6.84
CA ASN A 16 -11.07 6.81 6.90
C ASN A 16 -10.01 6.97 5.80
N LEU A 17 -9.63 5.88 5.14
CA LEU A 17 -8.69 5.92 4.02
C LEU A 17 -9.39 6.41 2.76
N LYS A 18 -8.82 7.41 2.10
CA LYS A 18 -9.19 7.80 0.74
C LYS A 18 -8.53 6.88 -0.29
N LEU A 19 -8.69 5.56 -0.09
CA LEU A 19 -8.13 4.54 -0.97
C LEU A 19 -9.14 4.17 -2.05
N GLN A 20 -8.69 4.18 -3.30
CA GLN A 20 -9.49 3.81 -4.47
C GLN A 20 -8.78 2.72 -5.26
N VAL A 21 -9.47 1.62 -5.50
CA VAL A 21 -8.98 0.50 -6.30
C VAL A 21 -9.74 0.47 -7.61
N HIS A 22 -9.02 0.54 -8.70
CA HIS A 22 -9.55 0.61 -10.04
C HIS A 22 -9.16 -0.61 -10.86
N CYS A 23 -10.05 -1.01 -11.76
CA CYS A 23 -9.79 -2.02 -12.76
C CYS A 23 -10.47 -1.62 -14.07
N ALA A 24 -9.72 -1.53 -15.13
CA ALA A 24 -10.23 -1.29 -16.47
C ALA A 24 -9.78 -2.41 -17.41
N VAL A 25 -10.69 -2.89 -18.25
CA VAL A 25 -10.37 -3.83 -19.32
C VAL A 25 -10.43 -3.04 -20.63
N TYR A 26 -9.30 -2.95 -21.33
CA TYR A 26 -9.26 -2.29 -22.63
C TYR A 26 -9.77 -3.25 -23.70
N PRO A 27 -10.83 -2.89 -24.45
CA PRO A 27 -11.30 -3.71 -25.54
C PRO A 27 -10.21 -3.87 -26.60
N GLY A 28 -9.94 -5.12 -26.97
CA GLY A 28 -8.93 -5.44 -27.95
C GLY A 28 -9.29 -4.90 -29.33
N GLY A 29 -8.50 -4.02 -29.86
CA GLY A 29 -8.71 -3.38 -31.17
C GLY A 29 -7.43 -2.89 -31.85
N GLY A 30 -6.27 -3.31 -31.40
CA GLY A 30 -5.00 -2.87 -31.96
C GLY A 30 -3.84 -3.79 -31.63
N ARG A 31 -2.73 -3.60 -32.34
CA ARG A 31 -1.47 -4.36 -32.17
C ARG A 31 -0.78 -4.14 -30.80
N THR A 32 -1.51 -3.75 -29.79
CA THR A 32 -0.94 -3.59 -28.45
C THR A 32 -1.13 -4.87 -27.66
N CYS A 33 -0.07 -5.36 -27.09
CA CYS A 33 0.04 -6.55 -26.27
C CYS A 33 -0.88 -6.56 -25.01
N LEU A 34 -1.63 -5.49 -24.78
CA LEU A 34 -2.54 -5.32 -23.65
C LEU A 34 -3.99 -5.74 -23.93
N ASN A 35 -4.26 -6.35 -25.10
CA ASN A 35 -5.60 -6.77 -25.49
C ASN A 35 -6.18 -7.80 -24.50
N GLY A 36 -7.20 -7.39 -23.77
CA GLY A 36 -7.92 -8.25 -22.83
C GLY A 36 -7.28 -8.37 -21.45
N ILE A 37 -6.15 -7.71 -21.21
CA ILE A 37 -5.50 -7.69 -19.90
C ILE A 37 -6.15 -6.60 -19.02
N PRO A 38 -6.65 -6.91 -17.82
CA PRO A 38 -7.17 -5.90 -16.93
C PRO A 38 -6.05 -5.01 -16.40
N HIS A 39 -6.15 -3.70 -16.62
CA HIS A 39 -5.33 -2.71 -15.96
C HIS A 39 -5.84 -2.49 -14.54
N PHE A 40 -4.98 -2.70 -13.56
CA PHE A 40 -5.28 -2.53 -12.14
C PHE A 40 -4.41 -1.45 -11.55
N TRP A 41 -5.02 -0.46 -10.88
CA TRP A 41 -4.26 0.57 -10.17
C TRP A 41 -4.95 0.98 -8.87
N VAL A 42 -4.16 1.44 -7.93
CA VAL A 42 -4.62 1.90 -6.61
C VAL A 42 -4.21 3.35 -6.40
N LYS A 43 -5.16 4.17 -5.95
CA LYS A 43 -4.94 5.56 -5.56
C LYS A 43 -5.16 5.75 -4.08
N LEU A 44 -4.29 6.55 -3.46
CA LEU A 44 -4.43 7.02 -2.08
C LEU A 44 -4.46 8.55 -2.08
N GLY A 45 -5.58 9.14 -1.65
CA GLY A 45 -5.74 10.59 -1.63
C GLY A 45 -5.61 11.28 -3.01
N GLY A 46 -5.73 10.52 -4.10
CA GLY A 46 -5.57 10.99 -5.48
C GLY A 46 -4.23 10.63 -6.13
N GLU A 47 -3.19 10.30 -5.35
CA GLU A 47 -1.90 9.79 -5.84
C GLU A 47 -2.01 8.31 -6.23
N VAL A 48 -1.43 7.92 -7.37
CA VAL A 48 -1.30 6.51 -7.76
C VAL A 48 -0.14 5.90 -6.98
N ILE A 49 -0.45 4.94 -6.11
CA ILE A 49 0.55 4.25 -5.28
C ILE A 49 0.86 2.84 -5.78
N PHE A 50 0.07 2.34 -6.72
CA PHE A 50 0.24 1.04 -7.37
C PHE A 50 -0.33 1.09 -8.78
N ASP A 51 0.40 0.54 -9.74
CA ASP A 51 -0.04 0.41 -11.12
C ASP A 51 0.59 -0.84 -11.76
N CYS A 52 -0.22 -1.84 -12.04
CA CYS A 52 0.27 -3.09 -12.60
C CYS A 52 0.77 -2.98 -14.05
N LEU A 53 0.38 -1.93 -14.80
CA LEU A 53 0.89 -1.73 -16.16
C LEU A 53 2.37 -1.37 -16.19
N HIS A 54 2.83 -0.63 -15.19
CA HIS A 54 4.23 -0.24 -15.11
C HIS A 54 5.12 -1.48 -15.05
N ASP A 55 4.79 -2.42 -14.17
CA ASP A 55 5.56 -3.66 -14.01
C ASP A 55 5.50 -4.53 -15.26
N TYR A 56 4.38 -4.49 -15.98
CA TYR A 56 4.22 -5.20 -17.26
C TYR A 56 5.06 -4.64 -18.38
N MET A 57 5.15 -3.34 -18.51
CA MET A 57 5.98 -2.72 -19.53
C MET A 57 7.45 -3.09 -19.36
N PHE A 58 7.93 -3.22 -18.12
CA PHE A 58 9.28 -3.70 -17.84
C PHE A 58 9.45 -5.18 -18.17
N MET A 59 8.49 -6.02 -17.81
CA MET A 59 8.55 -7.46 -18.11
C MET A 59 8.52 -7.71 -19.62
N TRP A 60 7.79 -6.90 -20.40
CA TRP A 60 7.75 -6.99 -21.86
C TRP A 60 9.02 -6.51 -22.56
N GLN A 61 9.76 -5.62 -21.95
CA GLN A 61 11.05 -5.15 -22.46
C GLN A 61 12.18 -6.15 -22.21
N ASP A 62 11.99 -7.06 -21.25
CA ASP A 62 12.91 -8.16 -21.02
C ASP A 62 12.73 -9.22 -22.14
N LYS A 63 13.72 -9.32 -23.02
CA LYS A 63 13.72 -10.28 -24.14
C LYS A 63 13.68 -11.75 -23.70
N ASN A 64 13.94 -12.03 -22.42
CA ASN A 64 13.90 -13.36 -21.83
C ASN A 64 12.55 -13.66 -21.18
N PHE A 65 11.61 -12.72 -21.23
CA PHE A 65 10.29 -12.89 -20.63
C PHE A 65 9.40 -13.75 -21.52
N ASP A 66 9.14 -14.97 -21.11
CA ASP A 66 8.23 -15.90 -21.78
C ASP A 66 6.88 -15.95 -21.05
N ILE A 67 5.87 -15.34 -21.68
CA ILE A 67 4.49 -15.33 -21.17
C ILE A 67 3.94 -16.75 -20.99
N GLY A 68 4.39 -17.70 -21.83
CA GLY A 68 3.92 -19.09 -21.78
C GLY A 68 4.41 -19.87 -20.56
N ASN A 69 5.45 -19.39 -19.91
CA ASN A 69 6.04 -20.01 -18.72
C ASN A 69 5.72 -19.27 -17.41
N LEU A 70 4.88 -18.23 -17.47
CA LEU A 70 4.39 -17.65 -16.22
C LEU A 70 3.53 -18.68 -15.48
N PRO A 71 3.79 -18.90 -14.18
CA PRO A 71 2.86 -19.67 -13.36
C PRO A 71 1.48 -19.04 -13.49
N LEU A 72 0.43 -19.83 -13.71
CA LEU A 72 -0.97 -19.40 -13.80
C LEU A 72 -1.41 -18.54 -12.58
N GLU A 73 -0.70 -18.71 -11.48
CA GLU A 73 -0.86 -17.95 -10.23
C GLU A 73 -0.42 -16.50 -10.35
N ASP A 74 0.42 -16.19 -11.28
CA ASP A 74 0.99 -14.92 -11.58
C ASP A 74 0.35 -14.23 -12.79
N ASP A 75 -0.74 -14.62 -13.40
CA ASP A 75 -1.40 -13.96 -14.49
C ASP A 75 -2.15 -12.72 -13.97
N ILE A 76 -2.32 -11.73 -14.70
CA ILE A 76 -2.90 -10.43 -14.40
C ILE A 76 -4.40 -10.40 -14.29
N ALA A 77 -5.05 -11.30 -14.97
CA ALA A 77 -6.33 -11.72 -14.44
C ALA A 77 -6.23 -11.85 -12.91
N TRP A 78 -5.08 -11.94 -12.36
CA TRP A 78 -4.49 -12.15 -11.06
C TRP A 78 -4.62 -11.02 -10.10
N CYS A 79 -4.59 -9.76 -10.46
CA CYS A 79 -4.97 -8.73 -9.51
C CYS A 79 -6.38 -9.01 -8.98
N CYS A 80 -7.30 -9.51 -9.84
CA CYS A 80 -8.57 -10.05 -9.36
C CYS A 80 -8.38 -11.33 -8.54
N GLY A 81 -7.49 -12.22 -8.96
CA GLY A 81 -7.13 -13.45 -8.27
C GLY A 81 -6.49 -13.18 -6.91
N ILE A 82 -5.57 -12.23 -6.84
CA ILE A 82 -4.93 -11.77 -5.60
C ILE A 82 -5.99 -11.24 -4.62
N VAL A 83 -6.91 -10.39 -5.08
CA VAL A 83 -7.99 -9.84 -4.26
C VAL A 83 -8.92 -10.95 -3.78
N ILE A 84 -9.29 -11.91 -4.65
CA ILE A 84 -10.14 -13.04 -4.27
C ILE A 84 -9.45 -13.93 -3.22
N ARG A 85 -8.17 -14.25 -3.43
CA ARG A 85 -7.37 -15.02 -2.48
C ARG A 85 -7.28 -14.31 -1.13
N TYR A 86 -7.10 -13.00 -1.14
CA TYR A 86 -7.08 -12.18 0.06
C TYR A 86 -8.41 -12.28 0.85
N PHE A 87 -9.56 -12.25 0.16
CA PHE A 87 -10.87 -12.42 0.80
C PHE A 87 -11.09 -13.79 1.42
N GLN A 88 -10.55 -14.83 0.77
CA GLN A 88 -10.74 -16.20 1.19
C GLN A 88 -9.81 -16.60 2.34
N ALA A 89 -8.73 -15.85 2.55
CA ALA A 89 -7.77 -16.17 3.58
C ALA A 89 -8.33 -15.89 4.99
N PRO A 90 -8.10 -16.79 5.94
CA PRO A 90 -8.36 -16.55 7.35
C PRO A 90 -7.56 -15.33 7.84
N VAL A 91 -8.09 -14.57 8.78
CA VAL A 91 -7.48 -13.32 9.27
C VAL A 91 -6.09 -13.55 9.89
N ASP A 92 -5.90 -14.66 10.57
CA ASP A 92 -4.62 -15.07 11.15
C ASP A 92 -3.57 -15.44 10.10
N CYS A 93 -3.98 -15.82 8.89
CA CYS A 93 -3.10 -16.14 7.77
C CYS A 93 -2.78 -14.93 6.89
N LEU A 94 -3.46 -13.80 7.03
CA LEU A 94 -3.27 -12.63 6.14
C LEU A 94 -1.82 -12.13 6.12
N MET A 95 -1.13 -12.18 7.27
CA MET A 95 0.26 -11.74 7.38
C MET A 95 1.24 -12.60 6.59
N THR A 96 0.89 -13.83 6.25
CA THR A 96 1.73 -14.74 5.46
C THR A 96 1.48 -14.63 3.96
N LEU A 97 0.46 -13.88 3.55
CA LEU A 97 0.16 -13.69 2.14
C LEU A 97 1.15 -12.75 1.50
N HIS A 98 1.58 -13.13 0.30
CA HIS A 98 2.42 -12.34 -0.56
C HIS A 98 1.95 -12.48 -2.01
N ASP A 99 2.22 -11.47 -2.80
CA ASP A 99 2.14 -11.52 -4.26
C ASP A 99 3.35 -10.80 -4.85
N ARG A 100 3.59 -11.06 -6.11
CA ARG A 100 4.74 -10.52 -6.84
C ARG A 100 4.71 -9.01 -7.01
N PHE A 101 3.52 -8.41 -7.04
CA PHE A 101 3.31 -7.00 -7.38
C PHE A 101 3.21 -6.10 -6.16
N GLY A 102 3.05 -6.67 -4.95
CA GLY A 102 2.85 -5.91 -3.72
C GLY A 102 1.41 -5.43 -3.50
N LEU A 103 0.43 -5.92 -4.28
CA LEU A 103 -0.97 -5.58 -4.07
C LEU A 103 -1.48 -6.12 -2.73
N THR A 104 -1.09 -7.33 -2.36
CA THR A 104 -1.40 -7.92 -1.04
C THR A 104 -0.91 -7.05 0.10
N ASP A 105 0.26 -6.43 -0.04
CA ASP A 105 0.83 -5.54 0.96
C ASP A 105 -0.05 -4.31 1.20
N ILE A 106 -0.54 -3.72 0.11
CA ILE A 106 -1.46 -2.58 0.16
C ILE A 106 -2.78 -2.97 0.81
N LEU A 107 -3.34 -4.13 0.43
CA LEU A 107 -4.58 -4.64 1.01
C LEU A 107 -4.42 -4.89 2.52
N LEU A 108 -3.31 -5.49 2.92
CA LEU A 108 -2.99 -5.77 4.31
C LEU A 108 -2.87 -4.48 5.14
N ALA A 109 -2.18 -3.47 4.61
CA ALA A 109 -2.04 -2.18 5.24
C ALA A 109 -3.39 -1.41 5.35
N ALA A 110 -4.30 -1.60 4.39
CA ALA A 110 -5.59 -0.93 4.34
C ALA A 110 -6.69 -1.65 5.14
N ASP A 111 -6.54 -2.94 5.44
CA ASP A 111 -7.58 -3.78 6.04
C ASP A 111 -7.88 -3.36 7.49
N ARG A 112 -9.13 -2.97 7.75
CA ARG A 112 -9.59 -2.59 9.10
C ARG A 112 -9.53 -3.72 10.14
N ARG A 113 -9.49 -4.98 9.70
CA ARG A 113 -9.36 -6.16 10.58
C ARG A 113 -7.95 -6.27 11.16
N ILE A 114 -6.96 -5.66 10.48
CA ILE A 114 -5.56 -5.64 10.92
C ILE A 114 -5.38 -4.54 11.97
N GLY A 115 -5.22 -4.97 13.21
CA GLY A 115 -5.08 -4.06 14.36
C GLY A 115 -3.70 -3.38 14.41
N LYS A 116 -3.65 -2.26 15.13
CA LYS A 116 -2.44 -1.40 15.29
C LYS A 116 -1.19 -2.16 15.73
N ARG A 117 -1.34 -3.27 16.47
CA ARG A 117 -0.20 -4.11 16.92
C ARG A 117 0.61 -4.72 15.78
N ARG A 118 0.00 -4.91 14.61
CA ARG A 118 0.65 -5.48 13.41
C ARG A 118 1.29 -4.41 12.51
N TRP A 119 0.95 -3.14 12.71
CA TRP A 119 1.42 -2.07 11.83
C TRP A 119 2.95 -1.91 11.78
N PRO A 120 3.70 -2.01 12.92
CA PRO A 120 5.17 -1.95 12.86
C PRO A 120 5.77 -3.06 12.00
N GLU A 121 5.23 -4.29 12.08
CA GLU A 121 5.68 -5.43 11.30
C GLU A 121 5.42 -5.19 9.79
N ILE A 122 4.21 -4.73 9.44
CA ILE A 122 3.85 -4.41 8.04
C ILE A 122 4.75 -3.28 7.52
N PHE A 123 4.95 -2.23 8.29
CA PHE A 123 5.79 -1.10 7.90
C PHE A 123 7.24 -1.51 7.64
N ALA A 124 7.80 -2.40 8.44
CA ALA A 124 9.17 -2.86 8.33
C ALA A 124 9.40 -3.88 7.20
N THR A 125 8.36 -4.65 6.82
CA THR A 125 8.54 -5.83 5.95
C THR A 125 7.84 -5.74 4.60
N ARG A 126 6.97 -4.73 4.40
CA ARG A 126 6.14 -4.61 3.21
C ARG A 126 6.54 -3.43 2.32
N SER A 127 5.93 -3.35 1.14
CA SER A 127 6.22 -2.38 0.11
C SER A 127 6.06 -0.92 0.58
N GLU A 128 6.75 0.01 -0.10
CA GLU A 128 6.61 1.45 0.15
C GLU A 128 5.15 1.93 0.02
N ALA A 129 4.40 1.36 -0.93
CA ALA A 129 2.98 1.65 -1.07
C ALA A 129 2.17 1.27 0.18
N ALA A 130 2.48 0.12 0.80
CA ALA A 130 1.86 -0.29 2.07
C ALA A 130 2.25 0.65 3.22
N GLN A 131 3.50 1.11 3.27
CA GLN A 131 3.95 2.09 4.25
C GLN A 131 3.17 3.41 4.14
N LYS A 132 2.99 3.94 2.92
CA LYS A 132 2.16 5.13 2.66
C LYS A 132 0.71 4.95 3.16
N VAL A 133 0.14 3.76 2.95
CA VAL A 133 -1.21 3.45 3.44
C VAL A 133 -1.26 3.42 4.96
N LEU A 134 -0.28 2.84 5.65
CA LEU A 134 -0.22 2.84 7.12
C LEU A 134 -0.09 4.24 7.70
N VAL A 135 0.77 5.09 7.11
CA VAL A 135 0.90 6.50 7.50
C VAL A 135 -0.44 7.22 7.35
N ALA A 136 -1.14 7.01 6.23
CA ALA A 136 -2.47 7.57 6.02
C ALA A 136 -3.52 7.06 7.02
N ARG A 137 -3.33 5.85 7.61
CA ARG A 137 -4.13 5.32 8.73
C ARG A 137 -3.74 5.90 10.10
N GLY A 138 -2.69 6.73 10.16
CA GLY A 138 -2.19 7.34 11.38
C GLY A 138 -1.09 6.55 12.08
N TYR A 139 -0.37 5.67 11.35
CA TYR A 139 0.88 5.09 11.86
C TYR A 139 1.99 6.15 11.78
N VAL A 140 2.69 6.32 12.89
CA VAL A 140 3.86 7.22 12.97
C VAL A 140 5.10 6.34 13.07
N PRO A 141 5.98 6.37 12.05
CA PRO A 141 7.21 5.59 12.05
C PRO A 141 8.13 5.95 13.22
N PRO A 142 8.91 5.00 13.76
CA PRO A 142 9.81 5.26 14.89
C PRO A 142 10.78 6.42 14.69
N ALA A 143 11.37 6.52 13.51
CA ALA A 143 12.31 7.61 13.19
C ALA A 143 11.65 9.00 13.20
N GLU A 144 10.39 9.11 12.79
CA GLU A 144 9.64 10.38 12.88
C GLU A 144 9.25 10.70 14.33
N ASN A 145 8.95 9.67 15.13
CA ASN A 145 8.71 9.85 16.57
C ASN A 145 9.95 10.35 17.29
N GLU A 146 11.12 9.82 16.99
CA GLU A 146 12.39 10.26 17.58
C GLU A 146 12.68 11.71 17.22
N ALA A 147 12.59 12.09 15.95
CA ALA A 147 12.81 13.46 15.49
C ALA A 147 11.82 14.45 16.11
N LYS A 148 10.55 14.05 16.26
CA LYS A 148 9.54 14.88 16.92
C LYS A 148 9.82 15.05 18.41
N LEU A 149 10.21 13.98 19.10
CA LEU A 149 10.57 14.02 20.51
C LEU A 149 11.82 14.89 20.75
N GLU A 150 12.82 14.76 19.88
CA GLU A 150 14.03 15.63 19.96
C GLU A 150 13.69 17.10 19.76
N ALA A 151 12.79 17.43 18.82
CA ALA A 151 12.32 18.81 18.62
C ALA A 151 11.57 19.35 19.84
N GLU A 152 10.68 18.56 20.43
CA GLU A 152 9.94 18.93 21.64
C GLU A 152 10.89 19.15 22.85
N ILE A 153 11.87 18.26 23.03
CA ILE A 153 12.90 18.40 24.09
C ILE A 153 13.70 19.68 23.89
N ARG A 154 14.10 20.00 22.64
CA ARG A 154 14.85 21.21 22.34
C ARG A 154 14.07 22.47 22.66
N ASP A 155 12.79 22.54 22.29
CA ASP A 155 11.90 23.67 22.58
C ASP A 155 11.75 23.92 24.09
N VAL A 156 11.58 22.82 24.87
CA VAL A 156 11.53 22.91 26.33
C VAL A 156 12.84 23.44 26.91
N LEU A 157 13.99 22.98 26.44
CA LEU A 157 15.31 23.43 26.90
C LEU A 157 15.54 24.91 26.57
N ASP A 158 15.17 25.36 25.38
CA ASP A 158 15.26 26.76 24.96
C ASP A 158 14.37 27.66 25.81
N THR A 159 13.16 27.23 26.13
CA THR A 159 12.24 27.94 27.04
C THR A 159 12.81 28.06 28.44
N PHE A 160 13.42 27.00 28.98
CA PHE A 160 14.09 27.01 30.28
C PHE A 160 15.29 27.94 30.31
N ALA A 161 16.09 27.96 29.24
CA ALA A 161 17.27 28.83 29.11
C ALA A 161 16.84 30.30 29.09
N ALA A 162 15.80 30.63 28.33
CA ALA A 162 15.26 32.00 28.26
C ALA A 162 14.71 32.47 29.64
N SER A 163 13.98 31.60 30.35
CA SER A 163 13.44 31.90 31.68
C SER A 163 14.55 32.13 32.70
N ASN A 164 15.63 31.34 32.67
CA ASN A 164 16.78 31.51 33.55
C ASN A 164 17.60 32.79 33.25
N ALA A 165 17.68 33.18 31.96
CA ALA A 165 18.32 34.43 31.60
C ALA A 165 17.55 35.66 32.10
N ALA A 166 16.21 35.59 31.99
CA ALA A 166 15.34 36.66 32.50
C ALA A 166 15.46 36.85 34.04
N LEU A 167 15.55 35.72 34.79
CA LEU A 167 15.74 35.76 36.24
C LEU A 167 17.09 36.29 36.71
N LYS A 168 18.14 36.21 35.90
CA LYS A 168 19.48 36.75 36.20
C LYS A 168 19.63 38.24 35.89
N SER A 169 18.66 38.81 35.17
CA SER A 169 18.65 40.23 34.81
C SER A 169 17.80 41.11 35.77
N LEU A 170 17.18 40.49 36.79
CA LEU A 170 16.48 41.14 37.89
C LEU A 170 17.39 41.23 39.13
#